data_ccb5cb6b7e7983ad4178fca777fc993b
#
_entry.id   ccb5cb6b7e7983ad4178fca777fc993b
#
_cell.length_a   1.000
_cell.length_b   1.000
_cell.length_c   1.000
_cell.angle_alpha   90.00
_cell.angle_beta   90.00
_cell.angle_gamma   90.00
#
_symmetry.space_group_name_H-M   'P 1'
#
loop_
_entity.id
_entity.type
_entity.pdbx_description
1 polymer ?
#
loop_
_entity_poly.entity_id
_entity_poly.type
_entity_poly.pdbx_seq_one_letter_code
_entity_poly.pdbx_strand_id
1 'polypeptide(L)'
;EAWSGSEAVSRLMGPIAQHLADYPQPTQIATEHLLWGLAASPNEVGMWLREQGLDPDAIGAEIDALYHHRPGPLDPATDRPWSVAAAKDTWARQPESLPGESAADRPDEQMSVLRILDAAGNRAREALRVIEDFVRFGMDDAHLTECCKRLRHALTAALSRVPQSQLLAARETQADVGTTLTVPSERQRPSDEQLLGANFGRLQEALRSLEEFGKRLDPALGGQMEQVRYQVYTLQRAVVLGHRAAQRMAQARLYVLVDGRASAAEFGRLVETLVARGVHVLQLRDKQLDDRVLLARGRQLRALTRGTPTLFVMNDRPDLAVLAEADGVHVGQEELTVKDARTIVGPDRLVGVSTHSIEQARQAVLDGADYIGVGPTFASGTKRFEHFPGLELVRAVAGEIRLPAFAIGGIDLDNLSQVLETGIGRVAVSGAVAAAADPAEAVSALLAQLNRAQT
;
A
#
# COMPACT_ATOMS: atom_id res chain seq x y z
N GLU A 1 -5.72 11.53 -22.55
CA GLU A 1 -6.83 11.28 -23.51
C GLU A 1 -8.12 11.43 -22.74
N ALA A 2 -8.99 12.33 -23.24
CA ALA A 2 -10.28 12.64 -22.62
C ALA A 2 -11.13 11.36 -22.61
N TRP A 3 -11.69 11.01 -21.46
CA TRP A 3 -12.72 10.00 -21.33
C TRP A 3 -13.91 10.42 -22.22
N SER A 4 -13.96 9.92 -23.44
CA SER A 4 -15.18 9.91 -24.21
C SER A 4 -16.10 8.94 -23.51
N GLY A 5 -17.16 9.46 -22.87
CA GLY A 5 -18.13 8.64 -22.16
C GLY A 5 -18.60 7.52 -23.07
N SER A 6 -18.29 6.27 -22.70
CA SER A 6 -18.76 5.12 -23.47
C SER A 6 -20.30 5.14 -23.44
N GLU A 7 -20.94 4.61 -24.47
CA GLU A 7 -22.40 4.46 -24.55
C GLU A 7 -22.99 3.81 -23.27
N ALA A 8 -22.19 2.96 -22.59
CA ALA A 8 -22.52 2.35 -21.32
C ALA A 8 -22.65 3.37 -20.15
N VAL A 9 -21.76 4.36 -20.08
CA VAL A 9 -21.83 5.43 -19.06
C VAL A 9 -23.04 6.35 -19.33
N SER A 10 -23.32 6.67 -20.59
CA SER A 10 -24.51 7.47 -20.95
C SER A 10 -25.80 6.73 -20.59
N ARG A 11 -25.86 5.41 -20.80
CA ARG A 11 -27.02 4.57 -20.41
C ARG A 11 -27.21 4.46 -18.90
N LEU A 12 -26.13 4.48 -18.12
CA LEU A 12 -26.18 4.50 -16.67
C LEU A 12 -26.63 5.86 -16.13
N MET A 13 -26.07 6.93 -16.67
CA MET A 13 -26.32 8.29 -16.18
C MET A 13 -27.70 8.82 -16.56
N GLY A 14 -28.30 8.30 -17.63
CA GLY A 14 -29.65 8.73 -18.07
C GLY A 14 -30.74 8.52 -17.01
N PRO A 15 -30.96 7.31 -16.50
CA PRO A 15 -31.91 7.05 -15.41
C PRO A 15 -31.61 7.86 -14.15
N ILE A 16 -30.33 8.00 -13.75
CA ILE A 16 -29.93 8.80 -12.60
C ILE A 16 -30.29 10.27 -12.79
N ALA A 17 -29.99 10.84 -13.93
CA ALA A 17 -30.31 12.24 -14.26
C ALA A 17 -31.82 12.48 -14.26
N GLN A 18 -32.59 11.52 -14.75
CA GLN A 18 -34.05 11.59 -14.76
C GLN A 18 -34.64 11.52 -13.33
N HIS A 19 -34.10 10.62 -12.49
CA HIS A 19 -34.52 10.52 -11.09
C HIS A 19 -34.17 11.79 -10.29
N LEU A 20 -32.97 12.36 -10.54
CA LEU A 20 -32.50 13.59 -9.88
C LEU A 20 -33.21 14.86 -10.38
N ALA A 21 -33.86 14.83 -11.54
CA ALA A 21 -34.62 15.95 -12.04
C ALA A 21 -35.89 16.28 -11.19
N ASP A 22 -36.33 15.28 -10.39
CA ASP A 22 -37.48 15.41 -9.50
C ASP A 22 -37.12 16.05 -8.14
N TYR A 23 -35.83 16.34 -7.88
CA TYR A 23 -35.37 16.96 -6.63
C TYR A 23 -35.03 18.45 -6.81
N PRO A 24 -35.20 19.29 -5.77
CA PRO A 24 -34.84 20.70 -5.83
C PRO A 24 -33.33 20.89 -5.96
N GLN A 25 -32.91 21.82 -6.82
CA GLN A 25 -31.51 22.16 -7.07
C GLN A 25 -30.86 22.87 -5.87
N PRO A 26 -29.51 22.64 -5.65
CA PRO A 26 -28.62 21.74 -6.39
C PRO A 26 -28.54 20.35 -5.72
N THR A 27 -28.86 19.31 -6.48
CA THR A 27 -28.73 17.92 -6.02
C THR A 27 -27.39 17.36 -6.49
N GLN A 28 -26.55 16.96 -5.55
CA GLN A 28 -25.28 16.26 -5.86
C GLN A 28 -25.53 14.77 -6.04
N ILE A 29 -24.90 14.18 -7.06
CA ILE A 29 -24.96 12.73 -7.24
C ILE A 29 -24.15 12.09 -6.10
N ALA A 30 -24.83 11.35 -5.23
CA ALA A 30 -24.23 10.59 -4.14
C ALA A 30 -24.12 9.09 -4.52
N THR A 31 -23.47 8.31 -3.69
CA THR A 31 -23.18 6.88 -3.94
C THR A 31 -24.46 6.06 -4.09
N GLU A 32 -25.51 6.37 -3.33
CA GLU A 32 -26.82 5.73 -3.37
C GLU A 32 -27.51 5.93 -4.73
N HIS A 33 -27.39 7.10 -5.35
CA HIS A 33 -27.92 7.35 -6.70
C HIS A 33 -27.19 6.53 -7.77
N LEU A 34 -25.87 6.32 -7.61
CA LEU A 34 -25.09 5.45 -8.50
C LEU A 34 -25.50 3.99 -8.32
N LEU A 35 -25.72 3.54 -7.07
CA LEU A 35 -26.18 2.18 -6.78
C LEU A 35 -27.58 1.94 -7.37
N TRP A 36 -28.49 2.88 -7.19
CA TRP A 36 -29.82 2.84 -7.79
C TRP A 36 -29.74 2.74 -9.32
N GLY A 37 -28.97 3.60 -9.97
CA GLY A 37 -28.79 3.59 -11.43
C GLY A 37 -28.17 2.29 -11.95
N LEU A 38 -27.22 1.69 -11.23
CA LEU A 38 -26.67 0.38 -11.56
C LEU A 38 -27.72 -0.73 -11.43
N ALA A 39 -28.49 -0.77 -10.34
CA ALA A 39 -29.53 -1.77 -10.12
C ALA A 39 -30.70 -1.63 -11.12
N ALA A 40 -31.04 -0.41 -11.54
CA ALA A 40 -32.06 -0.11 -12.56
C ALA A 40 -31.60 -0.43 -13.99
N SER A 41 -30.30 -0.57 -14.24
CA SER A 41 -29.76 -0.80 -15.58
C SER A 41 -30.15 -2.17 -16.14
N PRO A 42 -30.54 -2.27 -17.43
CA PRO A 42 -30.91 -3.54 -18.06
C PRO A 42 -29.72 -4.35 -18.57
N ASN A 43 -28.58 -4.32 -17.89
CA ASN A 43 -27.35 -5.03 -18.21
C ASN A 43 -27.07 -6.16 -17.20
N GLU A 44 -26.03 -6.95 -17.44
CA GLU A 44 -25.64 -8.08 -16.58
C GLU A 44 -25.38 -7.66 -15.12
N VAL A 45 -24.81 -6.47 -14.89
CA VAL A 45 -24.55 -5.94 -13.54
C VAL A 45 -25.86 -5.63 -12.83
N GLY A 46 -26.80 -4.96 -13.50
CA GLY A 46 -28.11 -4.67 -12.94
C GLY A 46 -28.94 -5.94 -12.67
N MET A 47 -28.88 -6.92 -13.54
CA MET A 47 -29.52 -8.22 -13.30
C MET A 47 -28.92 -8.91 -12.08
N TRP A 48 -27.60 -8.98 -11.99
CA TRP A 48 -26.90 -9.57 -10.86
C TRP A 48 -27.22 -8.86 -9.52
N LEU A 49 -27.25 -7.51 -9.51
CA LEU A 49 -27.62 -6.74 -8.31
C LEU A 49 -29.03 -7.08 -7.83
N ARG A 50 -30.02 -7.20 -8.75
CA ARG A 50 -31.39 -7.62 -8.43
C ARG A 50 -31.46 -9.05 -7.89
N GLU A 51 -30.67 -9.97 -8.43
CA GLU A 51 -30.54 -11.33 -7.90
C GLU A 51 -29.95 -11.38 -6.49
N GLN A 52 -29.09 -10.39 -6.13
CA GLN A 52 -28.58 -10.22 -4.76
C GLN A 52 -29.58 -9.50 -3.82
N GLY A 53 -30.80 -9.23 -4.27
CA GLY A 53 -31.84 -8.60 -3.47
C GLY A 53 -31.83 -7.07 -3.46
N LEU A 54 -31.02 -6.43 -4.32
CA LEU A 54 -30.96 -4.98 -4.48
C LEU A 54 -32.02 -4.54 -5.50
N ASP A 55 -33.26 -4.42 -5.06
CA ASP A 55 -34.38 -3.97 -5.87
C ASP A 55 -34.33 -2.45 -6.10
N PRO A 56 -34.33 -1.96 -7.37
CA PRO A 56 -34.27 -0.54 -7.68
C PRO A 56 -35.44 0.26 -7.07
N ASP A 57 -36.64 -0.29 -7.00
CA ASP A 57 -37.79 0.39 -6.44
C ASP A 57 -37.65 0.58 -4.93
N ALA A 58 -37.11 -0.42 -4.23
CA ALA A 58 -36.81 -0.34 -2.81
C ALA A 58 -35.69 0.66 -2.50
N ILE A 59 -34.61 0.68 -3.31
CA ILE A 59 -33.50 1.63 -3.18
C ILE A 59 -34.01 3.06 -3.46
N GLY A 60 -34.85 3.25 -4.47
CA GLY A 60 -35.46 4.56 -4.78
C GLY A 60 -36.31 5.08 -3.64
N ALA A 61 -37.15 4.23 -3.03
CA ALA A 61 -37.97 4.60 -1.88
C ALA A 61 -37.15 5.00 -0.63
N GLU A 62 -35.99 4.33 -0.40
CA GLU A 62 -35.05 4.69 0.66
C GLU A 62 -34.36 6.04 0.38
N ILE A 63 -33.98 6.30 -0.86
CA ILE A 63 -33.42 7.58 -1.27
C ILE A 63 -34.43 8.70 -1.06
N ASP A 64 -35.67 8.52 -1.50
CA ASP A 64 -36.76 9.49 -1.30
C ASP A 64 -37.03 9.76 0.19
N ALA A 65 -36.95 8.74 1.02
CA ALA A 65 -37.12 8.88 2.48
C ALA A 65 -35.95 9.66 3.12
N LEU A 66 -34.72 9.41 2.68
CA LEU A 66 -33.51 10.08 3.17
C LEU A 66 -33.52 11.59 2.86
N TYR A 67 -33.97 11.96 1.67
CA TYR A 67 -33.96 13.35 1.23
C TYR A 67 -35.25 14.13 1.51
N HIS A 68 -36.22 13.49 2.17
CA HIS A 68 -37.54 14.10 2.60
C HIS A 68 -38.29 14.79 1.46
N HIS A 69 -38.23 14.27 0.25
CA HIS A 69 -38.85 14.88 -0.92
C HIS A 69 -39.94 14.00 -1.50
N ARG A 70 -41.15 14.59 -1.63
CA ARG A 70 -42.18 14.08 -2.54
C ARG A 70 -42.06 14.85 -3.86
N PRO A 71 -42.03 14.21 -5.02
CA PRO A 71 -41.99 14.90 -6.29
C PRO A 71 -43.27 15.73 -6.49
N GLY A 72 -43.10 16.99 -6.84
CA GLY A 72 -44.16 17.85 -7.37
C GLY A 72 -44.44 17.50 -8.83
N PRO A 73 -45.60 17.93 -9.41
CA PRO A 73 -45.89 17.69 -10.81
C PRO A 73 -44.84 18.35 -11.74
N LEU A 74 -44.36 17.60 -12.71
CA LEU A 74 -43.36 18.01 -13.69
C LEU A 74 -43.83 19.22 -14.51
N ASP A 75 -42.96 20.24 -14.65
CA ASP A 75 -43.12 21.34 -15.60
C ASP A 75 -42.62 20.88 -16.99
N PRO A 76 -43.52 20.84 -18.02
CA PRO A 76 -43.12 20.34 -19.35
C PRO A 76 -42.17 21.24 -20.12
N ALA A 77 -41.69 22.37 -19.59
CA ALA A 77 -40.85 23.33 -20.26
C ALA A 77 -39.33 23.03 -20.20
N THR A 78 -38.86 22.00 -19.52
CA THR A 78 -37.47 21.72 -19.27
C THR A 78 -36.90 20.52 -20.02
N ASP A 79 -37.54 20.08 -21.10
CA ASP A 79 -37.07 18.96 -21.93
C ASP A 79 -35.86 19.40 -22.82
N ARG A 80 -34.70 19.62 -22.17
CA ARG A 80 -33.40 19.78 -22.83
C ARG A 80 -32.55 18.53 -22.55
N PRO A 81 -32.08 17.86 -23.62
CA PRO A 81 -31.18 16.73 -23.44
C PRO A 81 -29.91 17.15 -22.71
N TRP A 82 -29.52 16.43 -21.68
CA TRP A 82 -28.28 16.61 -20.94
C TRP A 82 -27.09 16.49 -21.90
N SER A 83 -26.17 17.48 -21.93
CA SER A 83 -24.94 17.43 -22.70
C SER A 83 -23.73 17.55 -21.78
N VAL A 84 -22.64 16.81 -22.11
CA VAL A 84 -21.36 16.86 -21.38
C VAL A 84 -20.77 18.30 -21.36
N ALA A 85 -21.11 19.13 -22.32
CA ALA A 85 -20.74 20.55 -22.37
C ALA A 85 -21.40 21.37 -21.26
N ALA A 86 -22.70 21.13 -20.99
CA ALA A 86 -23.41 21.81 -19.91
C ALA A 86 -22.88 21.44 -18.52
N ALA A 87 -22.45 20.19 -18.30
CA ALA A 87 -21.80 19.77 -17.06
C ALA A 87 -20.46 20.48 -16.85
N LYS A 88 -19.62 20.64 -17.89
CA LYS A 88 -18.33 21.35 -17.78
C LYS A 88 -18.51 22.81 -17.37
N ASP A 89 -19.53 23.50 -17.88
CA ASP A 89 -19.79 24.89 -17.50
C ASP A 89 -20.32 25.03 -16.07
N THR A 90 -21.04 24.01 -15.54
CA THR A 90 -21.50 24.01 -14.18
C THR A 90 -20.38 23.73 -13.17
N TRP A 91 -19.37 22.93 -13.55
CA TRP A 91 -18.17 22.67 -12.72
C TRP A 91 -17.15 23.82 -12.77
N ALA A 92 -17.15 24.63 -13.83
CA ALA A 92 -16.25 25.78 -13.98
C ALA A 92 -16.77 27.05 -13.28
N ARG A 93 -18.03 27.10 -12.91
CA ARG A 93 -18.56 28.19 -12.08
C ARG A 93 -18.24 27.86 -10.64
N GLN A 94 -17.10 28.38 -10.15
CA GLN A 94 -17.00 28.63 -8.71
C GLN A 94 -18.25 29.41 -8.31
N PRO A 95 -18.95 29.02 -7.22
CA PRO A 95 -20.00 29.87 -6.70
C PRO A 95 -19.36 31.24 -6.48
N GLU A 96 -19.87 32.27 -7.18
CA GLU A 96 -19.54 33.64 -6.82
C GLU A 96 -19.81 33.76 -5.33
N SER A 97 -18.77 34.05 -4.57
CA SER A 97 -18.86 34.33 -3.16
C SER A 97 -19.93 35.40 -2.99
N LEU A 98 -21.10 35.00 -2.48
CA LEU A 98 -22.00 35.95 -1.91
C LEU A 98 -21.18 36.80 -0.94
N PRO A 99 -21.27 38.14 -0.95
CA PRO A 99 -20.68 38.97 0.06
C PRO A 99 -21.45 38.70 1.34
N GLY A 100 -21.05 37.68 2.04
CA GLY A 100 -21.66 37.20 3.27
C GLY A 100 -20.57 36.98 4.29
N GLU A 101 -20.63 37.78 5.33
CA GLU A 101 -19.99 37.68 6.63
C GLU A 101 -19.06 36.47 6.78
N SER A 102 -17.79 36.72 6.90
CA SER A 102 -16.75 35.75 7.28
C SER A 102 -17.29 34.91 8.44
N ALA A 103 -17.16 33.58 8.38
CA ALA A 103 -17.49 32.69 9.49
C ALA A 103 -16.75 33.05 10.81
N ALA A 104 -15.82 33.98 10.74
CA ALA A 104 -15.14 34.60 11.88
C ALA A 104 -16.08 35.45 12.76
N ASP A 105 -17.27 35.83 12.29
CA ASP A 105 -18.15 36.78 12.99
C ASP A 105 -19.25 36.11 13.84
N ARG A 106 -19.34 34.76 13.89
CA ARG A 106 -20.30 34.06 14.76
C ARG A 106 -19.57 33.25 15.84
N PRO A 107 -19.57 33.74 17.10
CA PRO A 107 -18.85 33.07 18.21
C PRO A 107 -19.20 31.57 18.36
N ASP A 108 -20.46 31.21 18.16
CA ASP A 108 -20.94 29.83 18.31
C ASP A 108 -20.40 28.90 17.19
N GLU A 109 -20.27 29.39 15.96
CA GLU A 109 -19.69 28.61 14.85
C GLU A 109 -18.20 28.39 15.02
N GLN A 110 -17.47 29.42 15.47
CA GLN A 110 -16.04 29.32 15.77
C GLN A 110 -15.78 28.34 16.93
N MET A 111 -16.61 28.38 17.98
CA MET A 111 -16.52 27.44 19.10
C MET A 111 -16.78 26.00 18.65
N SER A 112 -17.73 25.76 17.77
CA SER A 112 -18.01 24.45 17.20
C SER A 112 -16.82 23.90 16.38
N VAL A 113 -16.18 24.74 15.56
CA VAL A 113 -14.98 24.38 14.81
C VAL A 113 -13.83 24.02 15.75
N LEU A 114 -13.60 24.80 16.80
CA LEU A 114 -12.55 24.54 17.79
C LEU A 114 -12.78 23.22 18.55
N ARG A 115 -14.03 22.88 18.89
CA ARG A 115 -14.39 21.58 19.50
C ARG A 115 -14.05 20.41 18.56
N ILE A 116 -14.38 20.52 17.27
CA ILE A 116 -14.09 19.48 16.27
C ILE A 116 -12.57 19.33 16.12
N LEU A 117 -11.82 20.43 16.04
CA LEU A 117 -10.36 20.39 15.92
C LEU A 117 -9.70 19.78 17.17
N ASP A 118 -10.18 20.09 18.39
CA ASP A 118 -9.68 19.47 19.61
C ASP A 118 -9.92 17.96 19.62
N ALA A 119 -11.15 17.54 19.35
CA ALA A 119 -11.52 16.13 19.33
C ALA A 119 -10.79 15.33 18.23
N ALA A 120 -10.71 15.87 17.01
CA ALA A 120 -10.00 15.26 15.91
C ALA A 120 -8.48 15.23 16.15
N GLY A 121 -7.91 16.29 16.72
CA GLY A 121 -6.50 16.35 17.09
C GLY A 121 -6.10 15.31 18.13
N ASN A 122 -6.94 15.06 19.12
CA ASN A 122 -6.71 14.03 20.12
C ASN A 122 -6.81 12.63 19.49
N ARG A 123 -7.86 12.35 18.71
CA ARG A 123 -8.02 11.06 17.97
C ARG A 123 -6.83 10.77 17.07
N ALA A 124 -6.35 11.77 16.34
CA ALA A 124 -5.18 11.60 15.46
C ALA A 124 -3.91 11.27 16.25
N ARG A 125 -3.64 11.96 17.37
CA ARG A 125 -2.48 11.68 18.22
C ARG A 125 -2.53 10.30 18.86
N GLU A 126 -3.69 9.88 19.36
CA GLU A 126 -3.89 8.57 19.98
C GLU A 126 -3.69 7.44 18.98
N ALA A 127 -4.34 7.53 17.81
CA ALA A 127 -4.19 6.53 16.76
C ALA A 127 -2.74 6.42 16.27
N LEU A 128 -2.07 7.56 16.04
CA LEU A 128 -0.67 7.56 15.61
C LEU A 128 0.25 6.98 16.68
N ARG A 129 -0.07 7.17 17.97
CA ARG A 129 0.71 6.57 19.07
C ARG A 129 0.58 5.05 19.08
N VAL A 130 -0.61 4.50 18.90
CA VAL A 130 -0.81 3.03 18.82
C VAL A 130 -0.02 2.44 17.65
N ILE A 131 -0.02 3.12 16.49
CA ILE A 131 0.77 2.71 15.33
C ILE A 131 2.27 2.76 15.64
N GLU A 132 2.75 3.85 16.24
CA GLU A 132 4.16 4.01 16.66
C GLU A 132 4.59 2.90 17.62
N ASP A 133 3.77 2.56 18.61
CA ASP A 133 4.07 1.52 19.59
C ASP A 133 4.14 0.14 18.94
N PHE A 134 3.25 -0.17 18.00
CA PHE A 134 3.32 -1.41 17.21
C PHE A 134 4.60 -1.48 16.37
N VAL A 135 4.93 -0.42 15.64
CA VAL A 135 6.14 -0.36 14.81
C VAL A 135 7.40 -0.48 15.67
N ARG A 136 7.41 0.16 16.83
CA ARG A 136 8.55 0.19 17.74
C ARG A 136 8.75 -1.14 18.49
N PHE A 137 7.69 -1.71 19.04
CA PHE A 137 7.77 -2.86 19.96
C PHE A 137 7.35 -4.18 19.31
N GLY A 138 6.47 -4.13 18.31
CA GLY A 138 6.03 -5.32 17.57
C GLY A 138 6.90 -5.63 16.35
N MET A 139 7.30 -4.61 15.60
CA MET A 139 8.17 -4.78 14.42
C MET A 139 9.65 -4.55 14.74
N ASP A 140 9.98 -3.83 15.81
CA ASP A 140 11.35 -3.39 16.18
C ASP A 140 12.05 -2.60 15.03
N ASP A 141 11.28 -1.86 14.21
CA ASP A 141 11.77 -1.14 13.03
C ASP A 141 12.12 0.32 13.38
N ALA A 142 13.41 0.66 13.35
CA ALA A 142 13.90 1.98 13.72
C ALA A 142 13.52 3.04 12.67
N HIS A 143 13.59 2.68 11.37
CA HIS A 143 13.25 3.61 10.29
C HIS A 143 11.77 4.01 10.32
N LEU A 144 10.86 3.04 10.39
CA LEU A 144 9.43 3.31 10.48
C LEU A 144 9.05 4.02 11.79
N THR A 145 9.73 3.70 12.90
CA THR A 145 9.57 4.44 14.18
C THR A 145 9.94 5.90 14.03
N GLU A 146 11.03 6.20 13.32
CA GLU A 146 11.41 7.59 13.02
C GLU A 146 10.38 8.28 12.14
N CYS A 147 9.81 7.59 11.14
CA CYS A 147 8.73 8.11 10.30
C CYS A 147 7.49 8.47 11.16
N CYS A 148 7.08 7.60 12.09
CA CYS A 148 6.00 7.89 13.03
C CYS A 148 6.29 9.13 13.91
N LYS A 149 7.51 9.25 14.43
CA LYS A 149 7.92 10.42 15.22
C LYS A 149 7.86 11.71 14.41
N ARG A 150 8.37 11.71 13.19
CA ARG A 150 8.30 12.88 12.28
C ARG A 150 6.85 13.29 12.01
N LEU A 151 5.96 12.34 11.74
CA LEU A 151 4.52 12.61 11.55
C LEU A 151 3.88 13.21 12.80
N ARG A 152 4.20 12.68 13.99
CA ARG A 152 3.69 13.21 15.26
C ARG A 152 4.17 14.64 15.52
N HIS A 153 5.43 14.94 15.19
CA HIS A 153 5.95 16.32 15.29
C HIS A 153 5.29 17.25 14.27
N ALA A 154 5.10 16.81 13.03
CA ALA A 154 4.41 17.60 12.00
C ALA A 154 2.95 17.89 12.39
N LEU A 155 2.22 16.87 12.88
CA LEU A 155 0.86 17.05 13.40
C LEU A 155 0.81 18.06 14.57
N THR A 156 1.75 17.95 15.50
CA THR A 156 1.84 18.87 16.66
C THR A 156 2.16 20.29 16.21
N ALA A 157 3.11 20.45 15.30
CA ALA A 157 3.49 21.77 14.76
C ALA A 157 2.33 22.41 14.00
N ALA A 158 1.60 21.66 13.19
CA ALA A 158 0.43 22.17 12.48
C ALA A 158 -0.68 22.61 13.46
N LEU A 159 -1.00 21.78 14.46
CA LEU A 159 -2.01 22.11 15.48
C LEU A 159 -1.61 23.29 16.38
N SER A 160 -0.32 23.59 16.55
CA SER A 160 0.14 24.74 17.37
C SER A 160 -0.23 26.10 16.76
N ARG A 161 -0.70 26.14 15.52
CA ARG A 161 -1.27 27.35 14.90
C ARG A 161 -2.57 27.78 15.58
N VAL A 162 -3.28 26.86 16.23
CA VAL A 162 -4.44 27.16 17.08
C VAL A 162 -3.98 27.19 18.53
N PRO A 163 -4.17 28.30 19.26
CA PRO A 163 -3.78 28.38 20.67
C PRO A 163 -4.40 27.26 21.49
N GLN A 164 -3.57 26.56 22.27
CA GLN A 164 -4.03 25.45 23.09
C GLN A 164 -5.11 25.85 24.08
N SER A 165 -5.05 27.10 24.60
CA SER A 165 -6.08 27.65 25.50
C SER A 165 -7.46 27.71 24.84
N GLN A 166 -7.52 28.01 23.53
CA GLN A 166 -8.79 28.04 22.81
C GLN A 166 -9.35 26.61 22.59
N LEU A 167 -8.50 25.64 22.26
CA LEU A 167 -8.90 24.24 22.12
C LEU A 167 -9.42 23.69 23.47
N LEU A 168 -8.71 23.99 24.56
CA LEU A 168 -9.13 23.57 25.90
C LEU A 168 -10.44 24.25 26.35
N ALA A 169 -10.60 25.54 26.07
CA ALA A 169 -11.83 26.28 26.41
C ALA A 169 -13.04 25.76 25.59
N ALA A 170 -12.82 25.27 24.37
CA ALA A 170 -13.86 24.70 23.51
C ALA A 170 -14.20 23.24 23.86
N ARG A 171 -13.37 22.55 24.65
CA ARG A 171 -13.56 21.13 25.00
C ARG A 171 -14.82 20.93 25.83
N GLU A 172 -15.69 20.03 25.36
CA GLU A 172 -16.88 19.60 26.05
C GLU A 172 -16.99 18.07 25.99
N THR A 173 -16.86 17.44 27.15
CA THR A 173 -16.88 15.96 27.25
C THR A 173 -18.12 15.47 27.98
N GLN A 174 -18.80 16.30 28.79
CA GLN A 174 -19.94 15.87 29.59
C GLN A 174 -21.25 15.88 28.80
N ALA A 175 -21.39 16.82 27.86
CA ALA A 175 -22.55 16.95 26.99
C ALA A 175 -22.30 16.43 25.55
N ASP A 176 -21.20 15.69 25.32
CA ASP A 176 -20.91 15.10 24.00
C ASP A 176 -21.78 13.88 23.75
N VAL A 177 -22.69 14.02 22.79
CA VAL A 177 -23.65 12.99 22.39
C VAL A 177 -22.98 11.69 21.88
N GLY A 178 -21.74 11.73 21.47
CA GLY A 178 -20.97 10.58 20.96
C GLY A 178 -20.39 9.68 22.04
N THR A 179 -20.24 10.16 23.28
CA THR A 179 -19.52 9.40 24.34
C THR A 179 -20.27 8.17 24.84
N THR A 180 -21.57 8.09 24.65
CA THR A 180 -22.43 6.96 25.08
C THR A 180 -22.68 5.92 24.00
N LEU A 181 -22.27 6.22 22.75
CA LEU A 181 -22.48 5.33 21.60
C LEU A 181 -21.30 4.38 21.45
N THR A 182 -21.52 3.08 21.65
CA THR A 182 -20.50 2.04 21.50
C THR A 182 -21.00 0.94 20.57
N VAL A 183 -20.20 0.55 19.57
CA VAL A 183 -20.52 -0.56 18.65
C VAL A 183 -19.76 -1.82 19.10
N PRO A 184 -20.41 -3.01 19.11
CA PRO A 184 -19.79 -4.25 19.58
C PRO A 184 -18.46 -4.59 18.86
N SER A 185 -18.32 -4.26 17.57
CA SER A 185 -17.12 -4.48 16.76
C SER A 185 -15.90 -3.67 17.23
N GLU A 186 -16.10 -2.65 18.06
CA GLU A 186 -14.98 -1.83 18.60
C GLU A 186 -14.27 -2.48 19.78
N ARG A 187 -14.87 -3.49 20.40
CA ARG A 187 -14.39 -4.08 21.64
C ARG A 187 -13.32 -5.16 21.45
N GLN A 188 -13.10 -5.64 20.23
CA GLN A 188 -12.17 -6.73 19.97
C GLN A 188 -11.25 -6.40 18.77
N ARG A 189 -9.99 -6.79 18.88
CA ARG A 189 -8.97 -6.71 17.84
C ARG A 189 -8.21 -8.03 17.81
N PRO A 190 -8.73 -9.07 17.11
CA PRO A 190 -8.17 -10.42 17.16
C PRO A 190 -6.85 -10.59 16.41
N SER A 191 -6.41 -9.60 15.61
CA SER A 191 -5.13 -9.66 14.91
C SER A 191 -4.46 -8.29 14.79
N ASP A 192 -3.13 -8.30 14.60
CA ASP A 192 -2.32 -7.11 14.33
C ASP A 192 -2.82 -6.35 13.10
N GLU A 193 -3.25 -7.07 12.07
CA GLU A 193 -3.78 -6.48 10.85
C GLU A 193 -5.06 -5.67 11.11
N GLN A 194 -5.96 -6.19 11.95
CA GLN A 194 -7.17 -5.47 12.35
C GLN A 194 -6.86 -4.29 13.28
N LEU A 195 -5.89 -4.44 14.18
CA LEU A 195 -5.44 -3.36 15.05
C LEU A 195 -4.86 -2.21 14.22
N LEU A 196 -3.95 -2.51 13.30
CA LEU A 196 -3.34 -1.53 12.41
C LEU A 196 -4.38 -0.89 11.50
N GLY A 197 -5.25 -1.68 10.85
CA GLY A 197 -6.30 -1.18 9.97
C GLY A 197 -7.23 -0.19 10.67
N ALA A 198 -7.70 -0.51 11.87
CA ALA A 198 -8.56 0.36 12.66
C ALA A 198 -7.87 1.68 13.07
N ASN A 199 -6.58 1.63 13.46
CA ASN A 199 -5.89 2.84 13.90
C ASN A 199 -5.44 3.71 12.72
N PHE A 200 -5.03 3.13 11.58
CA PHE A 200 -4.80 3.91 10.37
C PHE A 200 -6.09 4.56 9.85
N GLY A 201 -7.22 3.85 9.88
CA GLY A 201 -8.53 4.42 9.53
C GLY A 201 -8.88 5.62 10.41
N ARG A 202 -8.85 5.45 11.73
CA ARG A 202 -9.10 6.55 12.70
C ARG A 202 -8.19 7.75 12.49
N LEU A 203 -6.89 7.51 12.22
CA LEU A 203 -5.92 8.56 11.95
C LEU A 203 -6.29 9.35 10.68
N GLN A 204 -6.61 8.66 9.60
CA GLN A 204 -6.97 9.26 8.31
C GLN A 204 -8.28 10.06 8.39
N GLU A 205 -9.30 9.52 9.04
CA GLU A 205 -10.58 10.21 9.30
C GLU A 205 -10.39 11.47 10.15
N ALA A 206 -9.60 11.36 11.22
CA ALA A 206 -9.28 12.49 12.08
C ALA A 206 -8.49 13.58 11.32
N LEU A 207 -7.49 13.19 10.51
CA LEU A 207 -6.74 14.13 9.67
C LEU A 207 -7.63 14.79 8.62
N ARG A 208 -8.59 14.06 8.03
CA ARG A 208 -9.55 14.66 7.10
C ARG A 208 -10.43 15.72 7.80
N SER A 209 -10.91 15.42 9.00
CA SER A 209 -11.65 16.40 9.80
C SER A 209 -10.80 17.63 10.13
N LEU A 210 -9.54 17.43 10.54
CA LEU A 210 -8.60 18.51 10.80
C LEU A 210 -8.32 19.36 9.55
N GLU A 211 -8.20 18.75 8.38
CA GLU A 211 -8.02 19.41 7.09
C GLU A 211 -9.22 20.30 6.76
N GLU A 212 -10.43 19.76 6.77
CA GLU A 212 -11.63 20.47 6.34
C GLU A 212 -12.03 21.58 7.31
N PHE A 213 -12.06 21.29 8.61
CA PHE A 213 -12.41 22.30 9.62
C PHE A 213 -11.26 23.26 9.88
N GLY A 214 -9.99 22.84 9.69
CA GLY A 214 -8.83 23.71 9.75
C GLY A 214 -8.86 24.82 8.70
N LYS A 215 -9.30 24.53 7.48
CA LYS A 215 -9.47 25.52 6.39
C LYS A 215 -10.42 26.67 6.77
N ARG A 216 -11.37 26.43 7.68
CA ARG A 216 -12.31 27.47 8.15
C ARG A 216 -11.67 28.48 9.11
N LEU A 217 -10.60 28.09 9.82
CA LEU A 217 -9.85 28.98 10.72
C LEU A 217 -8.61 29.56 10.05
N ASP A 218 -7.84 28.71 9.36
CA ASP A 218 -6.58 29.04 8.72
C ASP A 218 -6.33 28.09 7.55
N PRO A 219 -6.39 28.57 6.29
CA PRO A 219 -6.13 27.73 5.11
C PRO A 219 -4.76 27.03 5.14
N ALA A 220 -3.75 27.63 5.80
CA ALA A 220 -2.44 27.01 5.94
C ALA A 220 -2.46 25.80 6.88
N LEU A 221 -3.31 25.79 7.92
CA LEU A 221 -3.54 24.63 8.77
C LEU A 221 -4.13 23.49 7.94
N GLY A 222 -5.17 23.79 7.13
CA GLY A 222 -5.78 22.77 6.25
C GLY A 222 -4.76 22.14 5.29
N GLY A 223 -3.93 22.97 4.64
CA GLY A 223 -2.88 22.48 3.72
C GLY A 223 -1.81 21.62 4.42
N GLN A 224 -1.41 21.97 5.65
CA GLN A 224 -0.48 21.14 6.43
C GLN A 224 -1.10 19.80 6.82
N MET A 225 -2.37 19.76 7.20
CA MET A 225 -3.07 18.51 7.54
C MET A 225 -3.22 17.60 6.31
N GLU A 226 -3.46 18.16 5.12
CA GLU A 226 -3.45 17.42 3.87
C GLU A 226 -2.11 16.74 3.62
N GLN A 227 -0.99 17.47 3.78
CA GLN A 227 0.35 16.91 3.63
C GLN A 227 0.63 15.77 4.62
N VAL A 228 0.26 15.94 5.89
CA VAL A 228 0.40 14.89 6.91
C VAL A 228 -0.44 13.66 6.52
N ARG A 229 -1.66 13.85 6.01
CA ARG A 229 -2.54 12.77 5.59
C ARG A 229 -1.94 11.94 4.44
N TYR A 230 -1.33 12.56 3.43
CA TYR A 230 -0.64 11.83 2.36
C TYR A 230 0.59 11.07 2.87
N GLN A 231 1.34 11.62 3.81
CA GLN A 231 2.44 10.90 4.45
C GLN A 231 1.95 9.70 5.26
N VAL A 232 0.78 9.79 5.90
CA VAL A 232 0.15 8.66 6.61
C VAL A 232 -0.25 7.53 5.65
N TYR A 233 -0.73 7.82 4.44
CA TYR A 233 -1.00 6.79 3.43
C TYR A 233 0.28 6.04 3.03
N THR A 234 1.40 6.76 2.88
CA THR A 234 2.70 6.15 2.59
C THR A 234 3.16 5.27 3.75
N LEU A 235 3.06 5.76 4.99
CA LEU A 235 3.41 4.99 6.18
C LEU A 235 2.53 3.73 6.33
N GLN A 236 1.22 3.83 6.12
CA GLN A 236 0.31 2.69 6.19
C GLN A 236 0.74 1.58 5.22
N ARG A 237 1.02 1.95 3.98
CA ARG A 237 1.50 1.00 2.97
C ARG A 237 2.77 0.30 3.43
N ALA A 238 3.76 1.06 3.90
CA ALA A 238 5.05 0.52 4.35
C ALA A 238 4.89 -0.43 5.54
N VAL A 239 4.11 -0.05 6.55
CA VAL A 239 3.87 -0.86 7.76
C VAL A 239 3.10 -2.13 7.43
N VAL A 240 1.99 -2.03 6.71
CA VAL A 240 1.11 -3.18 6.44
C VAL A 240 1.78 -4.17 5.49
N LEU A 241 2.39 -3.69 4.39
CA LEU A 241 3.06 -4.58 3.44
C LEU A 241 4.33 -5.17 4.04
N GLY A 242 5.13 -4.38 4.76
CA GLY A 242 6.34 -4.86 5.42
C GLY A 242 6.05 -5.94 6.47
N HIS A 243 4.99 -5.77 7.28
CA HIS A 243 4.56 -6.78 8.25
C HIS A 243 4.15 -8.09 7.57
N ARG A 244 3.31 -8.02 6.52
CA ARG A 244 2.92 -9.20 5.72
C ARG A 244 4.12 -9.89 5.06
N ALA A 245 5.03 -9.12 4.50
CA ALA A 245 6.22 -9.64 3.86
C ALA A 245 7.14 -10.35 4.85
N ALA A 246 7.33 -9.78 6.05
CA ALA A 246 8.10 -10.40 7.12
C ALA A 246 7.52 -11.77 7.52
N GLN A 247 6.18 -11.89 7.59
CA GLN A 247 5.51 -13.16 7.87
C GLN A 247 5.69 -14.17 6.74
N ARG A 248 5.48 -13.78 5.48
CA ARG A 248 5.61 -14.65 4.30
C ARG A 248 7.03 -15.17 4.11
N MET A 249 8.03 -14.36 4.45
CA MET A 249 9.45 -14.68 4.30
C MET A 249 10.12 -15.03 5.64
N ALA A 250 9.35 -15.35 6.68
CA ALA A 250 9.90 -15.61 8.02
C ALA A 250 10.98 -16.70 8.02
N GLN A 251 10.78 -17.76 7.25
CA GLN A 251 11.71 -18.88 7.12
C GLN A 251 12.77 -18.70 6.01
N ALA A 252 12.64 -17.68 5.14
CA ALA A 252 13.52 -17.49 4.01
C ALA A 252 14.89 -16.94 4.45
N ARG A 253 15.94 -17.75 4.33
CA ARG A 253 17.32 -17.43 4.76
C ARG A 253 18.35 -17.57 3.65
N LEU A 254 18.23 -18.60 2.84
CA LEU A 254 19.08 -18.85 1.68
C LEU A 254 18.30 -18.58 0.40
N TYR A 255 18.78 -17.65 -0.36
CA TYR A 255 18.27 -17.22 -1.64
C TYR A 255 19.32 -17.58 -2.72
N VAL A 256 18.95 -18.34 -3.74
CA VAL A 256 19.89 -18.75 -4.80
C VAL A 256 19.45 -18.18 -6.15
N LEU A 257 20.36 -17.48 -6.82
CA LEU A 257 20.17 -17.01 -8.19
C LEU A 257 20.67 -18.09 -9.15
N VAL A 258 19.83 -18.49 -10.10
CA VAL A 258 20.15 -19.48 -11.14
C VAL A 258 19.94 -18.86 -12.51
N ASP A 259 20.83 -19.22 -13.46
CA ASP A 259 20.64 -18.96 -14.90
C ASP A 259 19.81 -20.06 -15.54
N GLY A 260 19.41 -19.88 -16.80
CA GLY A 260 18.59 -20.86 -17.53
C GLY A 260 19.31 -22.11 -18.01
N ARG A 261 20.63 -22.24 -17.75
CA ARG A 261 21.51 -23.31 -18.21
C ARG A 261 21.47 -23.51 -19.74
N ALA A 262 22.40 -24.34 -20.24
CA ALA A 262 22.47 -24.62 -21.67
C ALA A 262 21.26 -25.42 -22.17
N SER A 263 20.65 -26.24 -21.31
CA SER A 263 19.48 -27.05 -21.65
C SER A 263 18.42 -27.09 -20.56
N ALA A 264 17.16 -27.40 -20.94
CA ALA A 264 16.08 -27.60 -19.99
C ALA A 264 16.34 -28.75 -19.01
N ALA A 265 17.04 -29.78 -19.47
CA ALA A 265 17.36 -30.95 -18.64
C ALA A 265 18.40 -30.60 -17.56
N GLU A 266 19.41 -29.83 -17.89
CA GLU A 266 20.41 -29.34 -16.90
C GLU A 266 19.79 -28.39 -15.90
N PHE A 267 18.95 -27.45 -16.38
CA PHE A 267 18.21 -26.54 -15.54
C PHE A 267 17.30 -27.30 -14.55
N GLY A 268 16.52 -28.28 -15.05
CA GLY A 268 15.64 -29.08 -14.23
C GLY A 268 16.39 -29.84 -13.13
N ARG A 269 17.49 -30.52 -13.47
CA ARG A 269 18.30 -31.25 -12.48
C ARG A 269 18.86 -30.32 -11.40
N LEU A 270 19.36 -29.14 -11.77
CA LEU A 270 19.85 -28.18 -10.79
C LEU A 270 18.73 -27.74 -9.84
N VAL A 271 17.59 -27.32 -10.40
CA VAL A 271 16.43 -26.85 -9.59
C VAL A 271 15.90 -27.95 -8.66
N GLU A 272 15.73 -29.18 -9.16
CA GLU A 272 15.34 -30.35 -8.34
C GLU A 272 16.29 -30.55 -7.18
N THR A 273 17.61 -30.49 -7.43
CA THR A 273 18.64 -30.59 -6.39
C THR A 273 18.50 -29.49 -5.34
N LEU A 274 18.32 -28.23 -5.76
CA LEU A 274 18.23 -27.09 -4.86
C LEU A 274 16.94 -27.13 -4.00
N VAL A 275 15.82 -27.48 -4.61
CA VAL A 275 14.54 -27.66 -3.91
C VAL A 275 14.62 -28.81 -2.88
N ALA A 276 15.18 -29.96 -3.28
CA ALA A 276 15.35 -31.11 -2.38
C ALA A 276 16.28 -30.81 -1.21
N ARG A 277 17.22 -29.87 -1.34
CA ARG A 277 18.11 -29.41 -0.27
C ARG A 277 17.54 -28.27 0.58
N GLY A 278 16.31 -27.83 0.29
CA GLY A 278 15.59 -26.85 1.10
C GLY A 278 16.05 -25.40 0.89
N VAL A 279 16.45 -25.04 -0.33
CA VAL A 279 16.65 -23.64 -0.70
C VAL A 279 15.32 -22.90 -0.53
N HIS A 280 15.34 -21.75 0.17
CA HIS A 280 14.10 -21.05 0.50
C HIS A 280 13.57 -20.18 -0.65
N VAL A 281 14.47 -19.56 -1.44
CA VAL A 281 14.10 -18.72 -2.57
C VAL A 281 15.00 -19.05 -3.76
N LEU A 282 14.40 -19.28 -4.91
CA LEU A 282 15.08 -19.45 -6.19
C LEU A 282 14.71 -18.30 -7.13
N GLN A 283 15.71 -17.55 -7.59
CA GLN A 283 15.53 -16.51 -8.59
C GLN A 283 16.04 -16.98 -9.95
N LEU A 284 15.17 -17.00 -10.95
CA LEU A 284 15.59 -17.18 -12.34
C LEU A 284 16.10 -15.86 -12.90
N ARG A 285 17.43 -15.78 -13.13
CA ARG A 285 18.13 -14.60 -13.64
C ARG A 285 19.05 -15.00 -14.80
N ASP A 286 18.58 -14.76 -16.01
CA ASP A 286 19.37 -14.93 -17.23
C ASP A 286 19.10 -13.74 -18.17
N LYS A 287 20.15 -12.96 -18.45
CA LYS A 287 20.06 -11.78 -19.31
C LYS A 287 20.43 -12.08 -20.77
N GLN A 288 20.72 -13.34 -21.10
CA GLN A 288 21.13 -13.78 -22.44
C GLN A 288 20.06 -14.60 -23.16
N LEU A 289 19.16 -15.23 -22.42
CA LEU A 289 18.05 -15.98 -22.99
C LEU A 289 16.99 -15.06 -23.59
N ASP A 290 16.46 -15.48 -24.74
CA ASP A 290 15.24 -14.84 -25.27
C ASP A 290 14.03 -15.08 -24.37
N ASP A 291 13.02 -14.19 -24.48
CA ASP A 291 11.83 -14.19 -23.64
C ASP A 291 11.06 -15.52 -23.67
N ARG A 292 11.02 -16.19 -24.82
CA ARG A 292 10.31 -17.46 -24.99
C ARG A 292 10.98 -18.57 -24.19
N VAL A 293 12.31 -18.65 -24.27
CA VAL A 293 13.09 -19.64 -23.52
C VAL A 293 13.08 -19.31 -22.03
N LEU A 294 13.23 -18.04 -21.66
CA LEU A 294 13.19 -17.59 -20.27
C LEU A 294 11.82 -17.93 -19.64
N LEU A 295 10.70 -17.69 -20.35
CA LEU A 295 9.36 -18.08 -19.88
C LEU A 295 9.23 -19.58 -19.74
N ALA A 296 9.76 -20.37 -20.70
CA ALA A 296 9.74 -21.82 -20.60
C ALA A 296 10.51 -22.34 -19.37
N ARG A 297 11.67 -21.76 -19.05
CA ARG A 297 12.42 -22.04 -17.81
C ARG A 297 11.64 -21.61 -16.57
N GLY A 298 10.97 -20.46 -16.60
CA GLY A 298 10.13 -19.99 -15.50
C GLY A 298 8.97 -20.98 -15.21
N ARG A 299 8.29 -21.46 -16.25
CA ARG A 299 7.22 -22.47 -16.09
C ARG A 299 7.75 -23.78 -15.56
N GLN A 300 8.95 -24.20 -16.00
CA GLN A 300 9.62 -25.39 -15.47
C GLN A 300 9.98 -25.22 -14.00
N LEU A 301 10.54 -24.06 -13.61
CA LEU A 301 10.85 -23.74 -12.22
C LEU A 301 9.58 -23.74 -11.35
N ARG A 302 8.46 -23.14 -11.84
CA ARG A 302 7.16 -23.18 -11.14
C ARG A 302 6.67 -24.61 -10.93
N ALA A 303 6.76 -25.46 -11.95
CA ALA A 303 6.34 -26.84 -11.82
C ALA A 303 7.12 -27.60 -10.75
N LEU A 304 8.43 -27.36 -10.63
CA LEU A 304 9.31 -28.00 -9.65
C LEU A 304 9.20 -27.42 -8.23
N THR A 305 8.77 -26.16 -8.09
CA THR A 305 8.58 -25.53 -6.77
C THR A 305 7.14 -25.64 -6.26
N ARG A 306 6.18 -26.00 -7.11
CA ARG A 306 4.77 -26.13 -6.72
C ARG A 306 4.57 -27.18 -5.62
N GLY A 307 3.91 -26.77 -4.53
CA GLY A 307 3.70 -27.64 -3.36
C GLY A 307 4.90 -27.82 -2.45
N THR A 308 5.99 -27.07 -2.69
CA THR A 308 7.15 -27.01 -1.80
C THR A 308 7.20 -25.67 -1.08
N PRO A 309 7.98 -25.51 0.00
CA PRO A 309 8.17 -24.22 0.66
C PRO A 309 9.08 -23.25 -0.09
N THR A 310 9.71 -23.69 -1.20
CA THR A 310 10.63 -22.87 -2.00
C THR A 310 9.87 -21.83 -2.82
N LEU A 311 10.17 -20.55 -2.60
CA LEU A 311 9.61 -19.44 -3.38
C LEU A 311 10.33 -19.30 -4.72
N PHE A 312 9.59 -19.09 -5.79
CA PHE A 312 10.11 -18.77 -7.12
C PHE A 312 9.99 -17.27 -7.40
N VAL A 313 11.11 -16.61 -7.71
CA VAL A 313 11.20 -15.20 -8.09
C VAL A 313 11.73 -15.05 -9.50
N MET A 314 11.09 -14.22 -10.32
CA MET A 314 11.59 -13.83 -11.65
C MET A 314 12.43 -12.56 -11.53
N ASN A 315 13.56 -12.49 -12.26
CA ASN A 315 14.42 -11.31 -12.28
C ASN A 315 13.95 -10.31 -13.36
N ASP A 316 13.84 -9.02 -13.02
CA ASP A 316 13.60 -7.84 -13.90
C ASP A 316 12.30 -7.85 -14.75
N ARG A 317 11.62 -8.96 -14.89
CA ARG A 317 10.50 -9.16 -15.83
C ARG A 317 9.19 -9.50 -15.11
N PRO A 318 8.45 -8.47 -14.60
CA PRO A 318 7.17 -8.69 -13.92
C PRO A 318 6.09 -9.33 -14.82
N ASP A 319 6.11 -9.05 -16.11
CA ASP A 319 5.27 -9.68 -17.12
C ASP A 319 5.51 -11.22 -17.20
N LEU A 320 6.77 -11.63 -17.26
CA LEU A 320 7.12 -13.05 -17.25
C LEU A 320 6.88 -13.71 -15.89
N ALA A 321 7.01 -12.94 -14.78
CA ALA A 321 6.65 -13.43 -13.46
C ALA A 321 5.16 -13.82 -13.39
N VAL A 322 4.29 -13.02 -13.98
CA VAL A 322 2.84 -13.33 -14.07
C VAL A 322 2.60 -14.55 -14.96
N LEU A 323 3.19 -14.58 -16.17
CA LEU A 323 2.99 -15.67 -17.14
C LEU A 323 3.56 -17.03 -16.69
N ALA A 324 4.59 -17.01 -15.84
CA ALA A 324 5.21 -18.20 -15.25
C ALA A 324 4.61 -18.57 -13.88
N GLU A 325 3.61 -17.83 -13.40
CA GLU A 325 3.01 -17.99 -12.06
C GLU A 325 4.07 -17.93 -10.94
N ALA A 326 5.08 -17.06 -11.07
CA ALA A 326 6.09 -16.87 -10.04
C ALA A 326 5.46 -16.31 -8.74
N ASP A 327 6.07 -16.61 -7.59
CA ASP A 327 5.68 -16.06 -6.29
C ASP A 327 6.05 -14.59 -6.15
N GLY A 328 6.97 -14.09 -7.00
CA GLY A 328 7.36 -12.70 -7.02
C GLY A 328 8.27 -12.31 -8.17
N VAL A 329 8.65 -11.05 -8.17
CA VAL A 329 9.64 -10.44 -9.07
C VAL A 329 10.71 -9.70 -8.26
N HIS A 330 11.94 -9.66 -8.75
CA HIS A 330 13.01 -8.83 -8.22
C HIS A 330 13.48 -7.86 -9.27
N VAL A 331 13.54 -6.57 -8.93
CA VAL A 331 13.97 -5.49 -9.83
C VAL A 331 15.22 -4.80 -9.31
N GLY A 332 16.05 -4.27 -10.20
CA GLY A 332 17.19 -3.42 -9.85
C GLY A 332 16.79 -1.95 -9.78
N GLN A 333 17.82 -1.08 -9.69
CA GLN A 333 17.62 0.38 -9.60
C GLN A 333 17.39 1.06 -10.95
N GLU A 334 17.78 0.40 -12.04
CA GLU A 334 17.66 0.91 -13.41
C GLU A 334 16.47 0.29 -14.16
N GLU A 335 15.79 -0.69 -13.52
CA GLU A 335 14.62 -1.38 -14.06
C GLU A 335 13.32 -0.69 -13.62
N LEU A 336 12.21 -1.38 -13.70
CA LEU A 336 10.90 -0.86 -13.26
C LEU A 336 10.91 -0.53 -11.78
N THR A 337 10.22 0.56 -11.41
CA THR A 337 10.04 0.89 -9.99
C THR A 337 9.25 -0.19 -9.24
N VAL A 338 9.37 -0.24 -7.92
CA VAL A 338 8.55 -1.13 -7.07
C VAL A 338 7.06 -0.94 -7.35
N LYS A 339 6.61 0.30 -7.55
CA LYS A 339 5.23 0.64 -7.84
C LYS A 339 4.78 0.09 -9.20
N ASP A 340 5.60 0.23 -10.25
CA ASP A 340 5.27 -0.25 -11.58
C ASP A 340 5.26 -1.78 -11.63
N ALA A 341 6.27 -2.41 -11.02
CA ALA A 341 6.33 -3.86 -10.86
C ALA A 341 5.09 -4.39 -10.11
N ARG A 342 4.69 -3.76 -9.01
CA ARG A 342 3.48 -4.08 -8.25
C ARG A 342 2.20 -3.96 -9.07
N THR A 343 2.11 -2.94 -9.93
CA THR A 343 0.96 -2.74 -10.82
C THR A 343 0.79 -3.94 -11.78
N ILE A 344 1.90 -4.49 -12.26
CA ILE A 344 1.88 -5.62 -13.20
C ILE A 344 1.63 -6.95 -12.47
N VAL A 345 2.35 -7.21 -11.36
CA VAL A 345 2.26 -8.51 -10.69
C VAL A 345 1.06 -8.64 -9.75
N GLY A 346 0.40 -7.54 -9.41
CA GLY A 346 -0.75 -7.51 -8.49
C GLY A 346 -0.34 -7.48 -7.02
N PRO A 347 -1.33 -7.45 -6.10
CA PRO A 347 -1.10 -7.24 -4.67
C PRO A 347 -0.51 -8.46 -3.94
N ASP A 348 -0.67 -9.66 -4.48
CA ASP A 348 -0.37 -10.90 -3.76
C ASP A 348 1.05 -11.44 -4.02
N ARG A 349 1.70 -11.02 -5.12
CA ARG A 349 3.06 -11.45 -5.44
C ARG A 349 4.10 -10.58 -4.74
N LEU A 350 5.23 -11.19 -4.39
CA LEU A 350 6.36 -10.48 -3.80
C LEU A 350 7.05 -9.55 -4.82
N VAL A 351 7.38 -8.35 -4.41
CA VAL A 351 8.24 -7.43 -5.16
C VAL A 351 9.48 -7.15 -4.33
N GLY A 352 10.62 -7.63 -4.79
CA GLY A 352 11.92 -7.33 -4.21
C GLY A 352 12.66 -6.27 -5.01
N VAL A 353 13.55 -5.53 -4.37
CA VAL A 353 14.39 -4.53 -5.01
C VAL A 353 15.84 -4.57 -4.52
N SER A 354 16.79 -4.41 -5.43
CA SER A 354 18.22 -4.26 -5.09
C SER A 354 18.49 -2.88 -4.46
N THR A 355 19.32 -2.83 -3.41
CA THR A 355 19.71 -1.57 -2.75
C THR A 355 21.22 -1.52 -2.54
N HIS A 356 21.81 -0.35 -2.78
CA HIS A 356 23.25 -0.10 -2.76
C HIS A 356 23.64 1.02 -1.78
N SER A 357 22.65 1.63 -1.12
CA SER A 357 22.83 2.61 -0.03
C SER A 357 21.71 2.46 0.99
N ILE A 358 21.90 3.04 2.18
CA ILE A 358 20.86 3.05 3.22
C ILE A 358 19.66 3.89 2.81
N GLU A 359 19.85 4.94 2.02
CA GLU A 359 18.79 5.79 1.50
C GLU A 359 17.89 4.99 0.53
N GLN A 360 18.49 4.18 -0.36
CA GLN A 360 17.74 3.28 -1.25
C GLN A 360 16.98 2.23 -0.45
N ALA A 361 17.55 1.70 0.62
CA ALA A 361 16.87 0.74 1.48
C ALA A 361 15.68 1.37 2.22
N ARG A 362 15.82 2.59 2.76
CA ARG A 362 14.73 3.37 3.36
C ARG A 362 13.62 3.66 2.36
N GLN A 363 14.00 4.07 1.15
CA GLN A 363 13.04 4.37 0.09
C GLN A 363 12.28 3.12 -0.35
N ALA A 364 12.95 1.97 -0.47
CA ALA A 364 12.32 0.70 -0.81
C ALA A 364 11.22 0.30 0.19
N VAL A 365 11.44 0.55 1.50
CA VAL A 365 10.42 0.33 2.54
C VAL A 365 9.21 1.23 2.28
N LEU A 366 9.42 2.51 2.02
CA LEU A 366 8.33 3.47 1.77
C LEU A 366 7.61 3.22 0.44
N ASP A 367 8.31 2.69 -0.56
CA ASP A 367 7.71 2.30 -1.85
C ASP A 367 6.87 1.02 -1.77
N GLY A 368 6.95 0.28 -0.65
CA GLY A 368 6.20 -0.93 -0.41
C GLY A 368 6.81 -2.17 -1.06
N ALA A 369 8.14 -2.24 -1.10
CA ALA A 369 8.84 -3.48 -1.40
C ALA A 369 8.52 -4.54 -0.34
N ASP A 370 8.52 -5.81 -0.74
CA ASP A 370 8.33 -6.93 0.20
C ASP A 370 9.66 -7.41 0.79
N TYR A 371 10.75 -7.23 0.07
CA TYR A 371 12.10 -7.53 0.53
C TYR A 371 13.14 -6.75 -0.25
N ILE A 372 14.34 -6.67 0.29
CA ILE A 372 15.47 -5.99 -0.35
C ILE A 372 16.67 -6.90 -0.51
N GLY A 373 17.40 -6.72 -1.62
CA GLY A 373 18.76 -7.20 -1.80
C GLY A 373 19.75 -6.10 -1.37
N VAL A 374 20.68 -6.40 -0.48
CA VAL A 374 21.61 -5.42 0.10
C VAL A 374 23.02 -5.74 -0.33
N GLY A 375 23.62 -4.89 -1.11
CA GLY A 375 25.00 -5.14 -1.59
C GLY A 375 25.45 -4.23 -2.73
N PRO A 376 26.62 -4.54 -3.33
CA PRO A 376 27.44 -5.75 -3.13
C PRO A 376 28.17 -5.78 -1.79
N THR A 377 28.20 -6.98 -1.15
CA THR A 377 28.85 -7.17 0.16
C THR A 377 30.34 -7.39 0.03
N PHE A 378 30.78 -8.22 -0.94
CA PHE A 378 32.17 -8.48 -1.27
C PHE A 378 32.43 -8.29 -2.76
N ALA A 379 33.69 -8.08 -3.14
CA ALA A 379 34.09 -7.99 -4.54
C ALA A 379 33.65 -9.26 -5.28
N SER A 380 33.02 -9.11 -6.43
CA SER A 380 32.63 -10.24 -7.27
C SER A 380 32.95 -9.98 -8.73
N GLY A 381 33.24 -11.04 -9.49
CA GLY A 381 33.50 -10.92 -10.93
C GLY A 381 32.28 -10.55 -11.78
N THR A 382 31.07 -10.45 -11.17
CA THR A 382 29.79 -10.38 -11.91
C THR A 382 29.33 -8.95 -12.23
N LYS A 383 29.74 -7.95 -11.43
CA LYS A 383 29.47 -6.50 -11.67
C LYS A 383 30.64 -5.67 -11.14
N ARG A 384 31.08 -4.65 -11.89
CA ARG A 384 31.98 -3.61 -11.42
C ARG A 384 31.19 -2.47 -10.83
N PHE A 385 31.46 -2.08 -9.59
CA PHE A 385 30.83 -0.95 -8.92
C PHE A 385 31.89 0.15 -8.70
N GLU A 386 31.51 1.41 -8.97
CA GLU A 386 32.38 2.57 -8.69
C GLU A 386 32.50 2.81 -7.18
N HIS A 387 31.44 2.54 -6.42
CA HIS A 387 31.43 2.58 -4.96
C HIS A 387 31.01 1.22 -4.42
N PHE A 388 31.81 0.68 -3.52
CA PHE A 388 31.60 -0.62 -2.93
C PHE A 388 31.06 -0.46 -1.50
N PRO A 389 29.74 -0.69 -1.26
CA PRO A 389 29.14 -0.43 0.04
C PRO A 389 29.59 -1.43 1.12
N GLY A 390 29.94 -2.65 0.75
CA GLY A 390 30.52 -3.64 1.66
C GLY A 390 29.64 -4.01 2.85
N LEU A 391 30.30 -4.54 3.89
CA LEU A 391 29.66 -4.92 5.16
C LEU A 391 29.11 -3.74 5.96
N GLU A 392 29.58 -2.52 5.69
CA GLU A 392 29.06 -1.32 6.38
C GLU A 392 27.60 -1.07 6.05
N LEU A 393 27.20 -1.17 4.77
CA LEU A 393 25.81 -1.07 4.35
C LEU A 393 24.96 -2.19 4.98
N VAL A 394 25.46 -3.42 4.95
CA VAL A 394 24.77 -4.58 5.52
C VAL A 394 24.48 -4.35 7.01
N ARG A 395 25.47 -3.84 7.77
CA ARG A 395 25.32 -3.50 9.19
C ARG A 395 24.35 -2.35 9.42
N ALA A 396 24.39 -1.30 8.60
CA ALA A 396 23.48 -0.18 8.70
C ALA A 396 22.02 -0.63 8.49
N VAL A 397 21.78 -1.46 7.46
CA VAL A 397 20.43 -2.02 7.18
C VAL A 397 19.98 -2.92 8.33
N ALA A 398 20.85 -3.79 8.86
CA ALA A 398 20.52 -4.66 9.99
C ALA A 398 20.09 -3.89 11.23
N GLY A 399 20.73 -2.75 11.49
CA GLY A 399 20.42 -1.89 12.66
C GLY A 399 19.14 -1.10 12.53
N GLU A 400 18.67 -0.82 11.32
CA GLU A 400 17.62 0.17 11.08
C GLU A 400 16.34 -0.40 10.48
N ILE A 401 16.43 -1.39 9.57
CA ILE A 401 15.33 -1.87 8.73
C ILE A 401 14.98 -3.30 9.07
N ARG A 402 13.69 -3.59 9.22
CA ARG A 402 13.17 -4.94 9.50
C ARG A 402 12.48 -5.59 8.30
N LEU A 403 12.38 -4.90 7.17
CA LEU A 403 11.99 -5.55 5.92
C LEU A 403 12.94 -6.73 5.65
N PRO A 404 12.47 -7.90 5.17
CA PRO A 404 13.36 -9.01 4.82
C PRO A 404 14.50 -8.55 3.92
N ALA A 405 15.73 -8.59 4.44
CA ALA A 405 16.93 -8.10 3.76
C ALA A 405 17.90 -9.24 3.50
N PHE A 406 18.27 -9.45 2.24
CA PHE A 406 19.25 -10.46 1.82
C PHE A 406 20.55 -9.78 1.44
N ALA A 407 21.61 -10.04 2.21
CA ALA A 407 22.96 -9.63 1.81
C ALA A 407 23.34 -10.37 0.52
N ILE A 408 23.90 -9.65 -0.46
CA ILE A 408 24.25 -10.19 -1.78
C ILE A 408 25.58 -9.63 -2.30
N GLY A 409 26.24 -10.40 -3.13
CA GLY A 409 27.48 -10.03 -3.81
C GLY A 409 28.73 -10.65 -3.18
N GLY A 410 29.33 -11.60 -3.90
CA GLY A 410 30.56 -12.26 -3.52
C GLY A 410 30.52 -13.09 -2.23
N ILE A 411 29.33 -13.48 -1.79
CA ILE A 411 29.12 -14.28 -0.57
C ILE A 411 29.33 -15.76 -0.88
N ASP A 412 30.13 -16.43 -0.06
CA ASP A 412 30.41 -17.86 -0.08
C ASP A 412 30.59 -18.40 1.36
N LEU A 413 31.01 -19.67 1.49
CA LEU A 413 31.21 -20.32 2.80
C LEU A 413 32.32 -19.68 3.64
N ASP A 414 33.35 -19.12 2.99
CA ASP A 414 34.55 -18.61 3.68
C ASP A 414 34.28 -17.24 4.32
N ASN A 415 33.32 -16.46 3.75
CA ASN A 415 33.04 -15.10 4.21
C ASN A 415 31.62 -14.94 4.83
N LEU A 416 30.77 -15.96 4.80
CA LEU A 416 29.43 -15.91 5.34
C LEU A 416 29.38 -15.50 6.83
N SER A 417 30.36 -15.92 7.64
CA SER A 417 30.45 -15.55 9.07
C SER A 417 30.52 -14.03 9.26
N GLN A 418 31.25 -13.31 8.41
CA GLN A 418 31.37 -11.86 8.46
C GLN A 418 30.02 -11.17 8.16
N VAL A 419 29.18 -11.76 7.29
CA VAL A 419 27.83 -11.26 7.02
C VAL A 419 26.95 -11.46 8.25
N LEU A 420 26.99 -12.63 8.86
CA LEU A 420 26.19 -12.95 10.06
C LEU A 420 26.55 -12.04 11.25
N GLU A 421 27.81 -11.66 11.41
CA GLU A 421 28.29 -10.71 12.44
C GLU A 421 27.69 -9.28 12.25
N THR A 422 27.15 -8.94 11.08
CA THR A 422 26.46 -7.66 10.87
C THR A 422 25.06 -7.62 11.46
N GLY A 423 24.48 -8.78 11.82
CA GLY A 423 23.09 -8.94 12.27
C GLY A 423 22.10 -9.39 11.18
N ILE A 424 22.52 -9.47 9.90
CA ILE A 424 21.68 -10.02 8.82
C ILE A 424 21.85 -11.54 8.76
N GLY A 425 20.78 -12.29 9.02
CA GLY A 425 20.75 -13.75 8.94
C GLY A 425 20.18 -14.30 7.63
N ARG A 426 20.18 -13.50 6.55
CA ARG A 426 19.65 -13.85 5.22
C ARG A 426 20.64 -13.50 4.15
N VAL A 427 20.92 -14.44 3.24
CA VAL A 427 21.89 -14.20 2.16
C VAL A 427 21.35 -14.62 0.81
N ALA A 428 21.78 -13.93 -0.23
CA ALA A 428 21.55 -14.28 -1.62
C ALA A 428 22.89 -14.60 -2.30
N VAL A 429 22.96 -15.79 -2.90
CA VAL A 429 24.16 -16.29 -3.55
C VAL A 429 23.87 -16.73 -4.98
N SER A 430 24.87 -16.68 -5.84
CA SER A 430 24.80 -17.20 -7.21
C SER A 430 25.92 -18.22 -7.43
N GLY A 431 27.11 -17.80 -7.80
CA GLY A 431 28.23 -18.66 -8.15
C GLY A 431 28.62 -19.66 -7.06
N ALA A 432 28.52 -19.28 -5.79
CA ALA A 432 28.83 -20.15 -4.64
C ALA A 432 27.99 -21.45 -4.60
N VAL A 433 26.82 -21.45 -5.26
CA VAL A 433 25.95 -22.63 -5.39
C VAL A 433 25.82 -23.06 -6.85
N ALA A 434 25.38 -22.14 -7.73
CA ALA A 434 25.05 -22.49 -9.10
C ALA A 434 26.26 -22.89 -9.96
N ALA A 435 27.48 -22.48 -9.60
CA ALA A 435 28.76 -22.88 -10.25
C ALA A 435 29.59 -23.84 -9.39
N ALA A 436 29.09 -24.30 -8.25
CA ALA A 436 29.79 -25.28 -7.41
C ALA A 436 29.89 -26.64 -8.11
N ALA A 437 30.99 -27.36 -7.82
CA ALA A 437 31.16 -28.73 -8.33
C ALA A 437 30.06 -29.68 -7.82
N ASP A 438 29.61 -29.47 -6.56
CA ASP A 438 28.43 -30.11 -5.95
C ASP A 438 27.50 -29.04 -5.36
N PRO A 439 26.46 -28.61 -6.10
CA PRO A 439 25.48 -27.66 -5.60
C PRO A 439 24.71 -28.14 -4.36
N ALA A 440 24.52 -29.47 -4.21
CA ALA A 440 23.80 -30.03 -3.08
C ALA A 440 24.60 -29.90 -1.79
N GLU A 441 25.91 -30.15 -1.83
CA GLU A 441 26.82 -29.97 -0.70
C GLU A 441 26.95 -28.49 -0.34
N ALA A 442 27.13 -27.60 -1.32
CA ALA A 442 27.22 -26.16 -1.13
C ALA A 442 25.99 -25.60 -0.39
N VAL A 443 24.77 -25.98 -0.82
CA VAL A 443 23.52 -25.59 -0.15
C VAL A 443 23.49 -26.11 1.27
N SER A 444 23.82 -27.39 1.50
CA SER A 444 23.78 -28.00 2.83
C SER A 444 24.74 -27.32 3.81
N ALA A 445 25.94 -26.96 3.34
CA ALA A 445 26.95 -26.27 4.14
C ALA A 445 26.52 -24.83 4.49
N LEU A 446 25.98 -24.06 3.51
CA LEU A 446 25.47 -22.71 3.72
C LEU A 446 24.30 -22.72 4.74
N LEU A 447 23.33 -23.62 4.56
CA LEU A 447 22.18 -23.75 5.49
C LEU A 447 22.64 -24.13 6.90
N ALA A 448 23.60 -25.05 7.03
CA ALA A 448 24.15 -25.42 8.33
C ALA A 448 24.82 -24.24 9.06
N GLN A 449 25.52 -23.36 8.32
CA GLN A 449 26.14 -22.17 8.89
C GLN A 449 25.09 -21.10 9.26
N LEU A 450 24.10 -20.86 8.38
CA LEU A 450 22.97 -19.96 8.63
C LEU A 450 22.15 -20.38 9.87
N ASN A 451 21.93 -21.68 10.09
CA ASN A 451 21.18 -22.19 11.22
C ASN A 451 21.94 -22.10 12.54
N ARG A 452 23.25 -22.30 12.55
CA ARG A 452 24.09 -22.18 13.74
C ARG A 452 24.13 -20.77 14.33
N ALA A 453 23.99 -19.74 13.51
CA ALA A 453 24.03 -18.35 13.96
C ALA A 453 22.72 -17.91 14.69
N GLN A 454 21.73 -18.77 14.81
CA GLN A 454 20.48 -18.48 15.56
C GLN A 454 20.44 -19.06 16.96
N THR A 455 21.31 -19.99 17.27
CA THR A 455 21.49 -20.57 18.60
C THR A 455 22.51 -19.76 19.38
#